data_74b7478aa88070b2c2c9b1ec2bfcfe80
#
_entry.id   74b7478aa88070b2c2c9b1ec2bfcfe80
#
_cell.length_a   1.000
_cell.length_b   1.000
_cell.length_c   1.000
_cell.angle_alpha   90.00
_cell.angle_beta   90.00
_cell.angle_gamma   90.00
#
_symmetry.space_group_name_H-M   'P 1'
#
loop_
_entity.id
_entity.type
_entity.pdbx_description
1 polymer ?
#
loop_
_entity_poly.entity_id
_entity_poly.type
_entity_poly.pdbx_seq_one_letter_code
_entity_poly.pdbx_strand_id
1 'polypeptide(L)'
;CIIGGTALDLELSGVAEGSILGADLSAQLFATVKSLFSASWVLPVSTLCTLLLITYLVTSADSAVLVINTIVSGGSEDGTHSRHIVLWSVLLGLVIITLLIAGGMDALRSVMIIGALPFSAVMLFMLCALLYAIWKDESAPRTEG
;
A
#
# COMPACT_ATOMS: atom_id res chain seq x y z
N CYS A 1 -11.69 -3.98 -4.70
CA CYS A 1 -12.76 -3.91 -5.71
C CYS A 1 -14.09 -4.44 -5.17
N ILE A 2 -14.16 -5.64 -4.56
CA ILE A 2 -15.44 -6.22 -4.10
C ILE A 2 -16.10 -5.35 -3.02
N ILE A 3 -15.42 -5.09 -1.91
CA ILE A 3 -15.98 -4.31 -0.79
C ILE A 3 -16.29 -2.87 -1.22
N GLY A 4 -15.41 -2.24 -2.02
CA GLY A 4 -15.66 -0.89 -2.51
C GLY A 4 -16.81 -0.80 -3.51
N GLY A 5 -16.99 -1.82 -4.38
CA GLY A 5 -18.12 -1.90 -5.28
C GLY A 5 -19.45 -2.08 -4.52
N THR A 6 -19.46 -2.93 -3.51
CA THR A 6 -20.65 -3.13 -2.66
C THR A 6 -20.99 -1.88 -1.84
N ALA A 7 -19.98 -1.14 -1.36
CA ALA A 7 -20.17 0.11 -0.66
C ALA A 7 -20.84 1.16 -1.57
N LEU A 8 -20.38 1.25 -2.83
CA LEU A 8 -20.95 2.15 -3.82
C LEU A 8 -22.39 1.76 -4.19
N ASP A 9 -22.66 0.47 -4.35
CA ASP A 9 -23.98 -0.05 -4.67
C ASP A 9 -24.99 0.23 -3.52
N LEU A 10 -24.56 0.03 -2.28
CA LEU A 10 -25.36 0.37 -1.09
C LEU A 10 -25.69 1.86 -0.99
N GLU A 11 -24.77 2.71 -1.40
CA GLU A 11 -24.96 4.16 -1.42
C GLU A 11 -25.92 4.57 -2.55
N LEU A 12 -25.72 4.04 -3.76
CA LEU A 12 -26.56 4.31 -4.93
C LEU A 12 -27.99 3.75 -4.78
N SER A 13 -28.14 2.63 -4.09
CA SER A 13 -29.44 2.05 -3.78
C SER A 13 -30.19 2.76 -2.66
N GLY A 14 -29.58 3.74 -2.01
CA GLY A 14 -30.17 4.51 -0.91
C GLY A 14 -30.25 3.77 0.43
N VAL A 15 -29.70 2.58 0.53
CA VAL A 15 -29.68 1.78 1.78
C VAL A 15 -28.76 2.39 2.83
N ALA A 16 -27.68 3.04 2.41
CA ALA A 16 -26.72 3.65 3.30
C ALA A 16 -26.95 5.14 3.59
N GLU A 17 -27.93 5.77 2.91
CA GLU A 17 -28.38 7.17 3.11
C GLU A 17 -27.24 8.22 3.21
N GLY A 18 -26.17 8.09 2.43
CA GLY A 18 -25.02 9.00 2.49
C GLY A 18 -24.05 8.71 3.65
N SER A 19 -24.26 7.66 4.43
CA SER A 19 -23.47 7.35 5.62
C SER A 19 -22.06 6.85 5.32
N ILE A 20 -21.83 6.26 4.16
CA ILE A 20 -20.54 5.71 3.76
C ILE A 20 -19.68 6.80 3.11
N LEU A 21 -20.21 7.51 2.11
CA LEU A 21 -19.49 8.58 1.41
C LEU A 21 -19.31 9.83 2.28
N GLY A 22 -20.22 10.08 3.21
CA GLY A 22 -20.11 11.17 4.18
C GLY A 22 -19.17 10.88 5.36
N ALA A 23 -18.72 9.63 5.53
CA ALA A 23 -17.79 9.28 6.59
C ALA A 23 -16.35 9.64 6.19
N ASP A 24 -15.52 9.94 7.20
CA ASP A 24 -14.07 10.11 6.99
C ASP A 24 -13.47 8.88 6.31
N LEU A 25 -12.45 9.10 5.49
CA LEU A 25 -11.80 8.03 4.70
C LEU A 25 -11.40 6.82 5.56
N SER A 26 -10.95 7.07 6.78
CA SER A 26 -10.56 6.05 7.75
C SER A 26 -11.76 5.27 8.31
N ALA A 27 -12.93 5.88 8.33
CA ALA A 27 -14.16 5.29 8.87
C ALA A 27 -15.03 4.58 7.81
N GLN A 28 -14.81 4.84 6.52
CA GLN A 28 -15.62 4.30 5.42
C GLN A 28 -15.70 2.77 5.42
N LEU A 29 -14.59 2.09 5.72
CA LEU A 29 -14.57 0.63 5.81
C LEU A 29 -15.50 0.12 6.92
N PHE A 30 -15.47 0.76 8.09
CA PHE A 30 -16.29 0.37 9.23
C PHE A 30 -17.76 0.76 9.03
N ALA A 31 -18.03 1.88 8.34
CA ALA A 31 -19.37 2.26 7.92
C ALA A 31 -19.97 1.22 6.97
N THR A 32 -19.20 0.73 6.01
CA THR A 32 -19.61 -0.34 5.08
C THR A 32 -19.87 -1.66 5.83
N VAL A 33 -19.03 -2.03 6.79
CA VAL A 33 -19.24 -3.22 7.62
C VAL A 33 -20.55 -3.10 8.44
N LYS A 34 -20.81 -1.91 8.98
CA LYS A 34 -22.06 -1.64 9.73
C LYS A 34 -23.31 -1.76 8.86
N SER A 35 -23.26 -1.35 7.61
CA SER A 35 -24.41 -1.42 6.69
C SER A 35 -24.64 -2.83 6.14
N LEU A 36 -23.57 -3.64 6.02
CA LEU A 36 -23.66 -5.01 5.48
C LEU A 36 -24.05 -6.06 6.51
N PHE A 37 -23.62 -5.90 7.75
CA PHE A 37 -23.77 -6.92 8.79
C PHE A 37 -24.77 -6.53 9.88
N SER A 38 -25.51 -7.53 10.37
CA SER A 38 -26.36 -7.38 11.56
C SER A 38 -25.52 -6.97 12.78
N ALA A 39 -26.12 -6.25 13.71
CA ALA A 39 -25.47 -5.68 14.91
C ALA A 39 -24.59 -6.69 15.67
N SER A 40 -25.00 -7.97 15.73
CA SER A 40 -24.24 -9.04 16.40
C SER A 40 -22.91 -9.39 15.70
N TRP A 41 -22.83 -9.20 14.38
CA TRP A 41 -21.66 -9.56 13.57
C TRP A 41 -20.71 -8.39 13.29
N VAL A 42 -21.16 -7.15 13.50
CA VAL A 42 -20.35 -5.95 13.24
C VAL A 42 -19.07 -5.96 14.07
N LEU A 43 -19.15 -6.32 15.34
CA LEU A 43 -18.01 -6.28 16.26
C LEU A 43 -16.92 -7.33 15.89
N PRO A 44 -17.23 -8.63 15.71
CA PRO A 44 -16.22 -9.61 15.32
C PRO A 44 -15.63 -9.34 13.93
N VAL A 45 -16.44 -8.92 12.95
CA VAL A 45 -15.96 -8.59 11.61
C VAL A 45 -15.06 -7.37 11.63
N SER A 46 -15.42 -6.30 12.34
CA SER A 46 -14.58 -5.11 12.48
C SER A 46 -13.24 -5.42 13.15
N THR A 47 -13.24 -6.26 14.19
CA THR A 47 -12.02 -6.70 14.85
C THR A 47 -11.13 -7.49 13.90
N LEU A 48 -11.70 -8.41 13.13
CA LEU A 48 -10.96 -9.17 12.13
C LEU A 48 -10.37 -8.26 11.05
N CYS A 49 -11.15 -7.32 10.52
CA CYS A 49 -10.67 -6.34 9.54
C CYS A 49 -9.51 -5.51 10.10
N THR A 50 -9.61 -5.06 11.36
CA THR A 50 -8.55 -4.29 12.01
C THR A 50 -7.26 -5.11 12.14
N LEU A 51 -7.35 -6.37 12.57
CA LEU A 51 -6.19 -7.27 12.66
C LEU A 51 -5.55 -7.51 11.29
N LEU A 52 -6.36 -7.72 10.25
CA LEU A 52 -5.85 -7.88 8.89
C LEU A 52 -5.16 -6.62 8.38
N LEU A 53 -5.71 -5.43 8.66
CA LEU A 53 -5.09 -4.16 8.29
C LEU A 53 -3.75 -3.95 9.00
N ILE A 54 -3.67 -4.26 10.31
CA ILE A 54 -2.43 -4.16 11.07
C ILE A 54 -1.38 -5.12 10.50
N THR A 55 -1.74 -6.38 10.25
CA THR A 55 -0.83 -7.38 9.69
C THR A 55 -0.33 -6.95 8.31
N TYR A 56 -1.22 -6.45 7.45
CA TYR A 56 -0.86 -5.94 6.13
C TYR A 56 0.09 -4.74 6.23
N LEU A 57 -0.18 -3.80 7.14
CA LEU A 57 0.68 -2.63 7.35
C LEU A 57 2.07 -3.03 7.81
N VAL A 58 2.18 -3.94 8.79
CA VAL A 58 3.46 -4.42 9.32
C VAL A 58 4.27 -5.12 8.23
N THR A 59 3.68 -6.05 7.49
CA THR A 59 4.39 -6.78 6.43
C THR A 59 4.85 -5.86 5.29
N SER A 60 4.05 -4.86 4.94
CA SER A 60 4.42 -3.85 3.92
C SER A 60 5.55 -2.95 4.41
N ALA A 61 5.52 -2.52 5.68
CA ALA A 61 6.56 -1.69 6.29
C ALA A 61 7.89 -2.44 6.37
N ASP A 62 7.88 -3.71 6.79
CA ASP A 62 9.08 -4.55 6.86
C ASP A 62 9.73 -4.69 5.48
N SER A 63 8.93 -4.98 4.46
CA SER A 63 9.43 -5.08 3.08
C SER A 63 10.04 -3.76 2.59
N ALA A 64 9.40 -2.62 2.88
CA ALA A 64 9.91 -1.31 2.51
C ALA A 64 11.27 -1.02 3.17
N VAL A 65 11.40 -1.30 4.47
CA VAL A 65 12.66 -1.10 5.21
C VAL A 65 13.77 -1.97 4.65
N LEU A 66 13.48 -3.24 4.33
CA LEU A 66 14.47 -4.14 3.73
C LEU A 66 14.95 -3.63 2.37
N VAL A 67 14.04 -3.16 1.51
CA VAL A 67 14.40 -2.60 0.20
C VAL A 67 15.26 -1.36 0.36
N ILE A 68 14.89 -0.43 1.25
CA ILE A 68 15.68 0.79 1.52
C ILE A 68 17.08 0.40 2.01
N ASN A 69 17.16 -0.54 2.97
CA ASN A 69 18.44 -0.99 3.50
C ASN A 69 19.32 -1.61 2.40
N THR A 70 18.78 -2.45 1.54
CA THR A 70 19.49 -3.07 0.43
C THR A 70 20.03 -2.04 -0.57
N ILE A 71 19.23 -1.03 -0.93
CA ILE A 71 19.63 0.05 -1.83
C ILE A 71 20.77 0.87 -1.21
N VAL A 72 20.64 1.25 0.06
CA VAL A 72 21.64 2.07 0.77
C VAL A 72 22.95 1.30 1.00
N SER A 73 22.88 -0.03 1.18
CA SER A 73 24.06 -0.91 1.33
C SER A 73 24.76 -1.24 0.01
N GLY A 74 24.27 -0.71 -1.13
CA GLY A 74 24.85 -1.03 -2.45
C GLY A 74 24.71 -2.48 -2.88
N GLY A 75 23.71 -3.20 -2.34
CA GLY A 75 23.42 -4.60 -2.66
C GLY A 75 24.36 -5.62 -2.01
N SER A 76 25.24 -5.21 -1.10
CA SER A 76 26.13 -6.15 -0.39
C SER A 76 25.37 -6.89 0.69
N GLU A 77 25.33 -8.21 0.61
CA GLU A 77 24.69 -9.10 1.60
C GLU A 77 25.40 -9.05 2.96
N ASP A 78 26.68 -8.74 3.00
CA ASP A 78 27.48 -8.60 4.23
C ASP A 78 27.13 -7.36 5.07
N GLY A 79 26.34 -6.43 4.53
CA GLY A 79 25.99 -5.16 5.16
C GLY A 79 24.68 -5.13 5.94
N THR A 80 24.00 -6.26 6.10
CA THR A 80 22.73 -6.32 6.85
C THR A 80 22.96 -6.21 8.36
N HIS A 81 23.61 -5.12 8.78
CA HIS A 81 23.73 -4.81 10.20
C HIS A 81 22.34 -4.47 10.72
N SER A 82 21.84 -5.26 11.65
CA SER A 82 20.57 -5.07 12.37
C SER A 82 20.34 -3.61 12.80
N ARG A 83 21.41 -2.88 13.09
CA ARG A 83 21.38 -1.46 13.44
C ARG A 83 20.86 -0.55 12.33
N HIS A 84 21.19 -0.81 11.06
CA HIS A 84 20.71 -0.03 9.93
C HIS A 84 19.22 -0.26 9.69
N ILE A 85 18.76 -1.50 9.82
CA ILE A 85 17.33 -1.84 9.71
C ILE A 85 16.54 -1.11 10.79
N VAL A 86 16.98 -1.16 12.05
CA VAL A 86 16.34 -0.47 13.17
C VAL A 86 16.32 1.04 12.93
N LEU A 87 17.43 1.62 12.47
CA LEU A 87 17.51 3.05 12.20
C LEU A 87 16.51 3.47 11.13
N TRP A 88 16.42 2.76 10.02
CA TRP A 88 15.47 3.03 8.94
C TRP A 88 14.02 2.83 9.38
N SER A 89 13.74 1.79 10.18
CA SER A 89 12.41 1.56 10.75
C SER A 89 11.95 2.70 11.65
N VAL A 90 12.83 3.17 12.54
CA VAL A 90 12.53 4.29 13.44
C VAL A 90 12.32 5.59 12.65
N LEU A 91 13.17 5.86 11.66
CA LEU A 91 13.08 7.05 10.84
C LEU A 91 11.77 7.08 10.03
N LEU A 92 11.41 5.96 9.43
CA LEU A 92 10.16 5.80 8.67
C LEU A 92 8.95 5.94 9.60
N GLY A 93 8.97 5.32 10.78
CA GLY A 93 7.93 5.47 11.78
C GLY A 93 7.75 6.91 12.24
N LEU A 94 8.85 7.63 12.45
CA LEU A 94 8.82 9.04 12.86
C LEU A 94 8.21 9.94 11.76
N VAL A 95 8.54 9.69 10.50
CA VAL A 95 7.93 10.41 9.36
C VAL A 95 6.43 10.17 9.32
N ILE A 96 5.98 8.92 9.45
CA ILE A 96 4.54 8.57 9.44
C ILE A 96 3.81 9.26 10.59
N ILE A 97 4.36 9.21 11.81
CA ILE A 97 3.75 9.84 12.98
C ILE A 97 3.67 11.37 12.77
N THR A 98 4.72 11.98 12.28
CA THR A 98 4.73 13.43 12.02
C THR A 98 3.68 13.83 11.00
N LEU A 99 3.53 13.07 9.90
CA LEU A 99 2.52 13.31 8.88
C LEU A 99 1.09 13.15 9.44
N LEU A 100 0.86 12.15 10.28
CA LEU A 100 -0.44 11.93 10.92
C LEU A 100 -0.82 13.08 11.85
N ILE A 101 0.14 13.61 12.62
CA ILE A 101 -0.09 14.74 13.53
C ILE A 101 -0.30 16.04 12.75
N ALA A 102 0.47 16.27 11.68
CA ALA A 102 0.44 17.52 10.92
C ALA A 102 -0.79 17.69 10.04
N GLY A 103 -1.30 16.62 9.43
CA GLY A 103 -2.40 16.73 8.47
C GLY A 103 -3.25 15.46 8.32
N GLY A 104 -3.12 14.51 9.26
CA GLY A 104 -3.93 13.29 9.26
C GLY A 104 -3.73 12.44 8.01
N MET A 105 -4.83 11.80 7.59
CA MET A 105 -4.82 10.92 6.40
C MET A 105 -4.59 11.67 5.10
N ASP A 106 -4.97 12.93 5.00
CA ASP A 106 -4.82 13.75 3.79
C ASP A 106 -3.35 14.08 3.52
N ALA A 107 -2.56 14.35 4.58
CA ALA A 107 -1.13 14.55 4.45
C ALA A 107 -0.42 13.28 3.95
N LEU A 108 -0.75 12.11 4.51
CA LEU A 108 -0.23 10.82 4.03
C LEU A 108 -0.57 10.59 2.56
N ARG A 109 -1.81 10.79 2.17
CA ARG A 109 -2.28 10.65 0.79
C ARG A 109 -1.51 11.57 -0.17
N SER A 110 -1.31 12.82 0.21
CA SER A 110 -0.57 13.80 -0.60
C SER A 110 0.88 13.38 -0.82
N VAL A 111 1.56 12.94 0.23
CA VAL A 111 2.95 12.45 0.15
C VAL A 111 3.04 11.18 -0.72
N MET A 112 2.08 10.27 -0.61
CA MET A 112 2.03 9.07 -1.45
C MET A 112 1.89 9.43 -2.94
N ILE A 113 1.03 10.40 -3.29
CA ILE A 113 0.84 10.84 -4.68
C ILE A 113 2.12 11.50 -5.22
N ILE A 114 2.72 12.41 -4.43
CA ILE A 114 3.96 13.08 -4.82
C ILE A 114 5.10 12.07 -5.02
N GLY A 115 5.23 11.09 -4.15
CA GLY A 115 6.24 10.03 -4.26
C GLY A 115 5.98 9.06 -5.42
N ALA A 116 4.73 8.79 -5.74
CA ALA A 116 4.36 7.88 -6.83
C ALA A 116 4.69 8.44 -8.22
N LEU A 117 4.64 9.76 -8.41
CA LEU A 117 4.90 10.41 -9.71
C LEU A 117 6.29 10.07 -10.28
N PRO A 118 7.42 10.35 -9.60
CA PRO A 118 8.74 10.01 -10.15
C PRO A 118 8.93 8.50 -10.28
N PHE A 119 8.36 7.71 -9.36
CA PHE A 119 8.45 6.25 -9.41
C PHE A 119 7.69 5.66 -10.60
N SER A 120 6.54 6.22 -10.98
CA SER A 120 5.79 5.79 -12.17
C SER A 120 6.58 5.98 -13.46
N ALA A 121 7.35 7.06 -13.58
CA ALA A 121 8.24 7.28 -14.71
C ALA A 121 9.34 6.20 -14.80
N VAL A 122 9.97 5.88 -13.67
CA VAL A 122 10.97 4.81 -13.61
C VAL A 122 10.37 3.46 -13.99
N MET A 123 9.16 3.14 -13.51
CA MET A 123 8.46 1.90 -13.87
C MET A 123 8.15 1.81 -15.37
N LEU A 124 7.78 2.92 -16.01
CA LEU A 124 7.57 2.97 -17.46
C LEU A 124 8.87 2.70 -18.23
N PHE A 125 9.99 3.32 -17.82
CA PHE A 125 11.30 3.03 -18.42
C PHE A 125 11.72 1.57 -18.25
N MET A 126 11.51 0.99 -17.06
CA MET A 126 11.79 -0.42 -16.82
C MET A 126 10.93 -1.34 -17.70
N LEU A 127 9.64 -1.01 -17.86
CA LEU A 127 8.75 -1.76 -18.75
C LEU A 127 9.21 -1.71 -20.20
N CYS A 128 9.56 -0.51 -20.70
CA CYS A 128 10.11 -0.35 -22.05
C CYS A 128 11.44 -1.13 -22.24
N ALA A 129 12.32 -1.07 -21.25
CA ALA A 129 13.58 -1.80 -21.30
C ALA A 129 13.36 -3.32 -21.33
N LEU A 130 12.41 -3.81 -20.54
CA LEU A 130 12.05 -5.23 -20.51
C LEU A 130 11.48 -5.70 -21.86
N LEU A 131 10.54 -4.95 -22.41
CA LEU A 131 9.95 -5.25 -23.74
C LEU A 131 11.03 -5.26 -24.82
N TYR A 132 11.93 -4.28 -24.79
CA TYR A 132 13.05 -4.22 -25.73
C TYR A 132 14.00 -5.43 -25.58
N ALA A 133 14.29 -5.84 -24.33
CA ALA A 133 15.14 -7.00 -24.08
C ALA A 133 14.53 -8.30 -24.60
N ILE A 134 13.23 -8.50 -24.35
CA ILE A 134 12.50 -9.67 -24.83
C ILE A 134 12.48 -9.71 -26.37
N TRP A 135 12.20 -8.58 -27.02
CA TRP A 135 12.19 -8.49 -28.47
C TRP A 135 13.56 -8.79 -29.11
N LYS A 136 14.61 -8.32 -28.47
CA LYS A 136 15.98 -8.58 -28.91
C LYS A 136 16.39 -10.05 -28.74
N ASP A 137 15.98 -10.69 -27.65
CA ASP A 137 16.29 -12.08 -27.34
C ASP A 137 15.55 -13.04 -28.30
N GLU A 138 14.30 -12.72 -28.66
CA GLU A 138 13.54 -13.48 -29.64
C GLU A 138 14.08 -13.35 -31.06
N SER A 139 14.75 -12.22 -31.36
CA SER A 139 15.37 -11.96 -32.65
C SER A 139 16.78 -12.56 -32.80
N ALA A 140 17.38 -13.07 -31.72
CA ALA A 140 18.66 -13.73 -31.75
C ALA A 140 18.51 -15.16 -32.32
N PRO A 141 19.24 -15.56 -33.36
CA PRO A 141 19.19 -16.92 -33.87
C PRO A 141 19.66 -17.88 -32.78
N ARG A 142 18.81 -18.87 -32.42
CA ARG A 142 19.20 -19.98 -31.56
C ARG A 142 20.39 -20.69 -32.20
N THR A 143 21.57 -20.44 -31.69
CA THR A 143 22.72 -21.30 -31.93
C THR A 143 22.52 -22.57 -31.13
N GLU A 144 21.90 -23.57 -31.78
CA GLU A 144 21.92 -24.95 -31.30
C GLU A 144 23.36 -25.41 -31.31
N GLY A 145 23.95 -25.65 -30.12
CA GLY A 145 25.22 -26.29 -29.90
C GLY A 145 25.01 -27.47 -28.93
#